data_38a9b62964df051e70ce7685d55ee314
#
_entry.id   38a9b62964df051e70ce7685d55ee314
#
_cell.length_a   1.000
_cell.length_b   1.000
_cell.length_c   1.000
_cell.angle_alpha   90.00
_cell.angle_beta   90.00
_cell.angle_gamma   90.00
#
_symmetry.space_group_name_H-M   'P 1'
#
loop_
_entity.id
_entity.type
_entity.pdbx_description
1 polymer ?
#
loop_
_entity_poly.entity_id
_entity_poly.type
_entity_poly.pdbx_seq_one_letter_code
_entity_poly.pdbx_strand_id
1 'polypeptide(L)'
;GVVFCLILAGFIAALFAFLIGLPVLKLKSDYLAIATLGFAEIIRAAVVYEGFGPLTNGSNLLYGFTSFASFNLSLGGTTLHLETVMPFLFSGVCIAIILLLINSTYGRAFKAIRDDEIAAEAMGINLASHKRMSFIISSFFAGISGAMLAMYQASVQATTFKSSMTYEILLIVVIGGIGSVS
;
A
#
# COMPACT_ATOMS: atom_id res chain seq x y z
N GLY A 1 -10.33 -16.78 5.94
CA GLY A 1 -9.00 -16.85 5.99
C GLY A 1 -8.13 -15.65 5.70
N VAL A 2 -6.83 -15.86 5.79
CA VAL A 2 -5.78 -14.83 5.68
C VAL A 2 -5.87 -14.03 4.38
N VAL A 3 -6.09 -14.70 3.26
CA VAL A 3 -6.24 -14.05 1.95
C VAL A 3 -7.39 -13.03 1.95
N PHE A 4 -8.49 -13.38 2.59
CA PHE A 4 -9.64 -12.47 2.73
C PHE A 4 -9.27 -11.22 3.54
N CYS A 5 -8.54 -11.39 4.65
CA CYS A 5 -8.07 -10.26 5.47
C CYS A 5 -7.11 -9.35 4.71
N LEU A 6 -6.20 -9.91 3.91
CA LEU A 6 -5.28 -9.14 3.07
C LEU A 6 -6.03 -8.31 2.02
N ILE A 7 -6.99 -8.93 1.34
CA ILE A 7 -7.83 -8.24 0.35
C ILE A 7 -8.67 -7.14 1.02
N LEU A 8 -9.26 -7.45 2.18
CA LEU A 8 -10.04 -6.49 2.95
C LEU A 8 -9.20 -5.28 3.37
N ALA A 9 -7.98 -5.50 3.84
CA ALA A 9 -7.04 -4.43 4.18
C ALA A 9 -6.73 -3.54 2.97
N GLY A 10 -6.52 -4.15 1.80
CA GLY A 10 -6.37 -3.42 0.54
C GLY A 10 -7.59 -2.58 0.20
N PHE A 11 -8.80 -3.11 0.34
CA PHE A 11 -10.03 -2.34 0.08
C PHE A 11 -10.21 -1.18 1.06
N ILE A 12 -9.94 -1.37 2.34
CA ILE A 12 -10.00 -0.29 3.33
C ILE A 12 -9.00 0.81 2.98
N ALA A 13 -7.77 0.46 2.63
CA ALA A 13 -6.76 1.43 2.19
C ALA A 13 -7.20 2.18 0.91
N ALA A 14 -7.77 1.47 -0.06
CA ALA A 14 -8.30 2.07 -1.28
C ALA A 14 -9.47 3.03 -1.02
N LEU A 15 -10.33 2.72 -0.06
CA LEU A 15 -11.44 3.58 0.35
C LEU A 15 -10.93 4.89 0.97
N PHE A 16 -9.97 4.81 1.90
CA PHE A 16 -9.32 6.00 2.44
C PHE A 16 -8.60 6.81 1.36
N ALA A 17 -7.91 6.14 0.44
CA ALA A 17 -7.27 6.78 -0.70
C ALA A 17 -8.26 7.50 -1.61
N PHE A 18 -9.44 6.92 -1.84
CA PHE A 18 -10.51 7.59 -2.59
C PHE A 18 -10.97 8.88 -1.90
N LEU A 19 -11.23 8.81 -0.60
CA LEU A 19 -11.68 9.98 0.18
C LEU A 19 -10.65 11.10 0.21
N ILE A 20 -9.37 10.74 0.44
CA ILE A 20 -8.25 11.70 0.50
C ILE A 20 -7.90 12.21 -0.90
N GLY A 21 -7.94 11.35 -1.89
CA GLY A 21 -7.58 11.68 -3.27
C GLY A 21 -8.48 12.73 -3.91
N LEU A 22 -9.75 12.83 -3.50
CA LEU A 22 -10.67 13.83 -4.06
C LEU A 22 -10.15 15.28 -3.90
N PRO A 23 -9.75 15.76 -2.71
CA PRO A 23 -9.19 17.09 -2.55
C PRO A 23 -7.71 17.17 -2.94
N VAL A 24 -6.91 16.14 -2.65
CA VAL A 24 -5.46 16.20 -2.71
C VAL A 24 -4.94 16.12 -4.15
N LEU A 25 -5.56 15.32 -5.01
CA LEU A 25 -5.12 15.15 -6.41
C LEU A 25 -5.34 16.40 -7.30
N LYS A 26 -6.04 17.40 -6.81
CA LYS A 26 -6.17 18.71 -7.47
C LYS A 26 -4.96 19.62 -7.26
N LEU A 27 -4.10 19.29 -6.31
CA LEU A 27 -2.91 20.07 -5.97
C LEU A 27 -1.78 19.79 -6.95
N LYS A 28 -0.88 20.79 -7.11
CA LYS A 28 0.36 20.62 -7.86
C LYS A 28 1.31 19.66 -7.14
N SER A 29 2.24 19.08 -7.87
CA SER A 29 3.14 18.01 -7.43
C SER A 29 3.77 18.23 -6.04
N ASP A 30 4.32 19.43 -5.78
CA ASP A 30 4.99 19.73 -4.51
C ASP A 30 4.01 19.81 -3.33
N TYR A 31 2.87 20.49 -3.54
CA TYR A 31 1.81 20.58 -2.54
C TYR A 31 1.10 19.24 -2.31
N LEU A 32 1.06 18.39 -3.33
CA LEU A 32 0.53 17.04 -3.23
C LEU A 32 1.33 16.21 -2.22
N ALA A 33 2.66 16.26 -2.30
CA ALA A 33 3.54 15.53 -1.38
C ALA A 33 3.35 15.99 0.07
N ILE A 34 3.29 17.30 0.31
CA ILE A 34 3.08 17.86 1.65
C ILE A 34 1.71 17.48 2.20
N ALA A 35 0.66 17.59 1.38
CA ALA A 35 -0.70 17.25 1.78
C ALA A 35 -0.85 15.76 2.11
N THR A 36 -0.26 14.86 1.32
CA THR A 36 -0.31 13.42 1.59
C THR A 36 0.41 13.04 2.88
N LEU A 37 1.57 13.66 3.17
CA LEU A 37 2.25 13.48 4.46
C LEU A 37 1.40 13.99 5.63
N GLY A 38 0.75 15.15 5.48
CA GLY A 38 -0.15 15.68 6.49
C GLY A 38 -1.35 14.76 6.76
N PHE A 39 -1.99 14.21 5.72
CA PHE A 39 -3.07 13.25 5.88
C PHE A 39 -2.60 11.93 6.52
N ALA A 40 -1.41 11.44 6.16
CA ALA A 40 -0.83 10.26 6.79
C ALA A 40 -0.67 10.45 8.31
N GLU A 41 -0.20 11.64 8.72
CA GLU A 41 -0.04 11.98 10.14
C GLU A 41 -1.39 12.13 10.87
N ILE A 42 -2.41 12.67 10.19
CA ILE A 42 -3.79 12.73 10.73
C ILE A 42 -4.34 11.32 10.96
N ILE A 43 -4.17 10.41 10.00
CA ILE A 43 -4.63 9.02 10.14
C ILE A 43 -3.87 8.33 11.28
N ARG A 44 -2.57 8.52 11.37
CA ARG A 44 -1.77 7.99 12.47
C ARG A 44 -2.25 8.51 13.83
N ALA A 45 -2.47 9.81 13.93
CA ALA A 45 -2.98 10.43 15.15
C ALA A 45 -4.38 9.89 15.54
N ALA A 46 -5.26 9.69 14.55
CA ALA A 46 -6.57 9.11 14.76
C ALA A 46 -6.49 7.66 15.27
N VAL A 47 -5.57 6.86 14.74
CA VAL A 47 -5.35 5.46 15.19
C VAL A 47 -4.79 5.40 16.60
N VAL A 48 -3.94 6.35 16.98
CA VAL A 48 -3.36 6.44 18.34
C VAL A 48 -4.36 6.99 19.37
N TYR A 49 -5.40 7.69 18.90
CA TYR A 49 -6.37 8.33 19.80
C TYR A 49 -7.11 7.30 20.66
N GLU A 50 -7.13 7.54 21.97
CA GLU A 50 -7.70 6.62 22.97
C GLU A 50 -9.20 6.36 22.80
N GLY A 51 -9.93 7.28 22.16
CA GLY A 51 -11.35 7.11 21.84
C GLY A 51 -11.64 5.94 20.89
N PHE A 52 -10.67 5.53 20.08
CA PHE A 52 -10.73 4.33 19.24
C PHE A 52 -10.04 3.11 19.90
N GLY A 53 -9.70 3.20 21.18
CA GLY A 53 -9.02 2.15 21.95
C GLY A 53 -9.58 0.73 21.78
N PRO A 54 -10.92 0.52 21.75
CA PRO A 54 -11.49 -0.82 21.54
C PRO A 54 -11.15 -1.46 20.19
N LEU A 55 -10.85 -0.65 19.16
CA LEU A 55 -10.53 -1.10 17.81
C LEU A 55 -9.03 -1.13 17.51
N THR A 56 -8.29 -0.10 17.98
CA THR A 56 -6.90 0.13 17.57
C THR A 56 -5.90 -0.14 18.70
N ASN A 57 -6.37 -0.36 19.93
CA ASN A 57 -5.55 -0.46 21.13
C ASN A 57 -4.65 0.78 21.38
N GLY A 58 -4.92 1.89 20.70
CA GLY A 58 -4.20 3.15 20.84
C GLY A 58 -2.71 3.04 20.52
N SER A 59 -1.86 3.47 21.45
CA SER A 59 -0.40 3.37 21.36
C SER A 59 0.17 2.02 21.79
N ASN A 60 -0.67 1.11 22.31
CA ASN A 60 -0.24 -0.20 22.78
C ASN A 60 -0.10 -1.19 21.62
N LEU A 61 0.61 -2.30 21.90
CA LEU A 61 0.77 -3.39 20.94
C LEU A 61 -0.55 -4.15 20.75
N LEU A 62 -0.94 -4.37 19.52
CA LEU A 62 -2.01 -5.29 19.13
C LEU A 62 -1.42 -6.68 18.97
N TYR A 63 -1.98 -7.65 19.68
CA TYR A 63 -1.62 -9.07 19.62
C TYR A 63 -2.84 -9.92 19.24
N GLY A 64 -2.59 -11.19 18.90
CA GLY A 64 -3.66 -12.19 18.80
C GLY A 64 -4.28 -12.31 17.42
N PHE A 65 -3.73 -11.69 16.37
CA PHE A 65 -4.12 -11.96 14.99
C PHE A 65 -3.23 -13.06 14.38
N THR A 66 -3.76 -13.72 13.37
CA THR A 66 -3.07 -14.84 12.69
C THR A 66 -1.76 -14.37 12.08
N SER A 67 -0.63 -14.91 12.54
CA SER A 67 0.68 -14.66 11.94
C SER A 67 1.03 -15.75 10.93
N PHE A 68 2.01 -15.50 10.06
CA PHE A 68 2.51 -16.52 9.13
C PHE A 68 3.14 -17.72 9.85
N ALA A 69 3.61 -17.54 11.09
CA ALA A 69 4.16 -18.62 11.93
C ALA A 69 3.18 -19.75 12.22
N SER A 70 1.86 -19.52 12.11
CA SER A 70 0.84 -20.54 12.32
C SER A 70 0.64 -21.52 11.12
N PHE A 71 1.29 -21.24 9.97
CA PHE A 71 1.19 -22.04 8.75
C PHE A 71 2.39 -23.00 8.59
N ASN A 72 2.57 -23.94 9.50
CA ASN A 72 3.55 -25.01 9.35
C ASN A 72 2.90 -26.25 8.77
N LEU A 73 3.25 -26.62 7.53
CA LEU A 73 2.82 -27.86 6.90
C LEU A 73 3.95 -28.90 7.02
N SER A 74 3.74 -29.92 7.85
CA SER A 74 4.64 -31.06 7.91
C SER A 74 4.23 -32.10 6.86
N LEU A 75 4.95 -32.14 5.74
CA LEU A 75 4.82 -33.19 4.73
C LEU A 75 6.03 -34.12 4.82
N GLY A 76 5.84 -35.33 5.33
CA GLY A 76 6.77 -36.45 5.14
C GLY A 76 8.19 -36.25 5.69
N GLY A 77 8.37 -35.61 6.87
CA GLY A 77 9.67 -35.53 7.53
C GLY A 77 10.51 -34.30 7.21
N THR A 78 10.06 -33.46 6.27
CA THR A 78 10.65 -32.12 6.04
C THR A 78 9.64 -31.06 6.46
N THR A 79 10.00 -30.23 7.43
CA THR A 79 9.21 -29.06 7.82
C THR A 79 9.46 -27.97 6.78
N LEU A 80 8.55 -27.84 5.83
CA LEU A 80 8.55 -26.66 4.95
C LEU A 80 8.06 -25.48 5.80
N HIS A 81 8.94 -24.53 6.05
CA HIS A 81 8.63 -23.28 6.70
C HIS A 81 7.80 -22.41 5.73
N LEU A 82 6.50 -22.72 5.65
CA LEU A 82 5.56 -21.90 4.86
C LEU A 82 5.51 -20.44 5.35
N GLU A 83 5.92 -20.21 6.57
CA GLU A 83 6.11 -18.92 7.18
C GLU A 83 6.92 -17.95 6.31
N THR A 84 8.01 -18.45 5.70
CA THR A 84 8.87 -17.64 4.83
C THR A 84 8.38 -17.60 3.38
N VAL A 85 7.86 -18.72 2.89
CA VAL A 85 7.46 -18.86 1.47
C VAL A 85 6.19 -18.07 1.15
N MET A 86 5.21 -18.03 2.05
CA MET A 86 3.93 -17.36 1.85
C MET A 86 4.06 -15.86 1.56
N PRO A 87 4.81 -15.06 2.33
CA PRO A 87 4.99 -13.64 2.03
C PRO A 87 5.62 -13.39 0.65
N PHE A 88 6.62 -14.19 0.28
CA PHE A 88 7.26 -14.08 -1.04
C PHE A 88 6.30 -14.42 -2.17
N LEU A 89 5.48 -15.45 -2.01
CA LEU A 89 4.49 -15.85 -3.00
C LEU A 89 3.42 -14.76 -3.18
N PHE A 90 2.89 -14.20 -2.09
CA PHE A 90 1.93 -13.10 -2.16
C PHE A 90 2.54 -11.85 -2.78
N SER A 91 3.75 -11.48 -2.39
CA SER A 91 4.48 -10.35 -3.00
C SER A 91 4.69 -10.58 -4.49
N GLY A 92 5.09 -11.78 -4.90
CA GLY A 92 5.25 -12.14 -6.31
C GLY A 92 3.96 -12.01 -7.11
N VAL A 93 2.84 -12.47 -6.56
CA VAL A 93 1.52 -12.31 -7.19
C VAL A 93 1.13 -10.84 -7.32
N CYS A 94 1.32 -10.04 -6.28
CA CYS A 94 1.05 -8.60 -6.32
C CYS A 94 1.89 -7.89 -7.38
N ILE A 95 3.19 -8.21 -7.45
CA ILE A 95 4.09 -7.66 -8.47
C ILE A 95 3.66 -8.08 -9.87
N ALA A 96 3.28 -9.34 -10.08
CA ALA A 96 2.78 -9.83 -11.36
C ALA A 96 1.53 -9.06 -11.81
N ILE A 97 0.58 -8.82 -10.91
CA ILE A 97 -0.62 -8.03 -11.19
C ILE A 97 -0.27 -6.59 -11.56
N ILE A 98 0.67 -5.97 -10.84
CA ILE A 98 1.14 -4.62 -11.15
C ILE A 98 1.80 -4.56 -12.53
N LEU A 99 2.63 -5.53 -12.88
CA LEU A 99 3.28 -5.61 -14.19
C LEU A 99 2.26 -5.79 -15.33
N LEU A 100 1.25 -6.63 -15.13
CA LEU A 100 0.14 -6.78 -16.08
C LEU A 100 -0.64 -5.46 -16.25
N LEU A 101 -0.89 -4.74 -15.16
CA LEU A 101 -1.56 -3.44 -15.20
C LEU A 101 -0.73 -2.40 -15.97
N ILE A 102 0.57 -2.32 -15.72
CA ILE A 102 1.49 -1.37 -16.39
C ILE A 102 1.58 -1.64 -17.90
N ASN A 103 1.48 -2.90 -18.31
CA ASN A 103 1.49 -3.30 -19.72
C ASN A 103 0.10 -3.21 -20.40
N SER A 104 -0.95 -2.91 -19.65
CA SER A 104 -2.31 -2.71 -20.16
C SER A 104 -2.48 -1.34 -20.84
N THR A 105 -3.66 -1.13 -21.42
CA THR A 105 -4.05 0.18 -21.98
C THR A 105 -4.02 1.30 -20.93
N TYR A 106 -4.45 0.99 -19.70
CA TYR A 106 -4.40 1.95 -18.59
C TYR A 106 -2.96 2.29 -18.20
N GLY A 107 -2.06 1.31 -18.20
CA GLY A 107 -0.65 1.55 -17.91
C GLY A 107 0.03 2.44 -18.95
N ARG A 108 -0.35 2.31 -20.23
CA ARG A 108 0.12 3.22 -21.29
C ARG A 108 -0.36 4.65 -21.04
N ALA A 109 -1.61 4.84 -20.64
CA ALA A 109 -2.14 6.15 -20.28
C ALA A 109 -1.40 6.75 -19.07
N PHE A 110 -1.10 5.95 -18.04
CA PHE A 110 -0.31 6.40 -16.88
C PHE A 110 1.11 6.83 -17.27
N LYS A 111 1.76 6.10 -18.17
CA LYS A 111 3.09 6.47 -18.70
C LYS A 111 3.03 7.78 -19.49
N ALA A 112 2.02 7.95 -20.35
CA ALA A 112 1.84 9.18 -21.12
C ALA A 112 1.61 10.40 -20.21
N ILE A 113 0.80 10.28 -19.17
CA ILE A 113 0.57 11.34 -18.18
C ILE A 113 1.86 11.67 -17.40
N ARG A 114 2.66 10.67 -17.06
CA ARG A 114 3.94 10.86 -16.38
C ARG A 114 4.94 11.64 -17.25
N ASP A 115 4.99 11.32 -18.54
CA ASP A 115 5.97 11.90 -19.45
C ASP A 115 5.59 13.34 -19.85
N ASP A 116 4.33 13.60 -20.17
CA ASP A 116 3.81 14.96 -20.43
C ASP A 116 2.30 15.03 -20.21
N GLU A 117 1.88 15.70 -19.14
CA GLU A 117 0.47 15.87 -18.78
C GLU A 117 -0.32 16.66 -19.82
N ILE A 118 0.31 17.71 -20.41
CA ILE A 118 -0.36 18.60 -21.37
C ILE A 118 -0.60 17.85 -22.70
N ALA A 119 0.41 17.13 -23.17
CA ALA A 119 0.29 16.32 -24.37
C ALA A 119 -0.74 15.19 -24.20
N ALA A 120 -0.75 14.53 -23.03
CA ALA A 120 -1.73 13.48 -22.74
C ALA A 120 -3.17 14.01 -22.73
N GLU A 121 -3.41 15.19 -22.14
CA GLU A 121 -4.71 15.84 -22.18
C GLU A 121 -5.14 16.22 -23.57
N ALA A 122 -4.24 16.77 -24.39
CA ALA A 122 -4.48 17.09 -25.79
C ALA A 122 -4.86 15.86 -26.64
N MET A 123 -4.37 14.68 -26.26
CA MET A 123 -4.73 13.38 -26.89
C MET A 123 -6.05 12.79 -26.33
N GLY A 124 -6.78 13.53 -25.50
CA GLY A 124 -8.09 13.13 -24.99
C GLY A 124 -8.03 12.26 -23.70
N ILE A 125 -6.90 12.16 -23.04
CA ILE A 125 -6.79 11.43 -21.77
C ILE A 125 -7.32 12.29 -20.63
N ASN A 126 -8.29 11.79 -19.88
CA ASN A 126 -8.82 12.48 -18.70
C ASN A 126 -7.83 12.35 -17.53
N LEU A 127 -7.03 13.39 -17.29
CA LEU A 127 -5.98 13.40 -16.26
C LEU A 127 -6.54 13.12 -14.87
N ALA A 128 -7.61 13.79 -14.48
CA ALA A 128 -8.19 13.68 -13.12
C ALA A 128 -8.63 12.25 -12.81
N SER A 129 -9.28 11.60 -13.77
CA SER A 129 -9.76 10.22 -13.61
C SER A 129 -8.62 9.23 -13.52
N HIS A 130 -7.62 9.34 -14.38
CA HIS A 130 -6.47 8.42 -14.41
C HIS A 130 -5.55 8.61 -13.19
N LYS A 131 -5.29 9.84 -12.75
CA LYS A 131 -4.53 10.13 -11.52
C LYS A 131 -5.22 9.53 -10.30
N ARG A 132 -6.53 9.72 -10.18
CA ARG A 132 -7.31 9.15 -9.08
C ARG A 132 -7.29 7.62 -9.09
N MET A 133 -7.47 7.00 -10.25
CA MET A 133 -7.44 5.55 -10.38
C MET A 133 -6.07 4.98 -10.02
N SER A 134 -4.98 5.59 -10.49
CA SER A 134 -3.62 5.20 -10.13
C SER A 134 -3.38 5.30 -8.61
N PHE A 135 -3.85 6.38 -7.98
CA PHE A 135 -3.73 6.59 -6.54
C PHE A 135 -4.48 5.53 -5.73
N ILE A 136 -5.70 5.18 -6.12
CA ILE A 136 -6.52 4.14 -5.47
C ILE A 136 -5.86 2.76 -5.61
N ILE A 137 -5.40 2.42 -6.80
CA ILE A 137 -4.77 1.12 -7.07
C ILE A 137 -3.46 0.98 -6.27
N SER A 138 -2.61 2.01 -6.27
CA SER A 138 -1.36 1.98 -5.48
C SER A 138 -1.63 1.85 -3.99
N SER A 139 -2.65 2.54 -3.48
CA SER A 139 -3.05 2.46 -2.08
C SER A 139 -3.64 1.10 -1.71
N PHE A 140 -4.33 0.43 -2.63
CA PHE A 140 -4.80 -0.94 -2.44
C PHE A 140 -3.63 -1.90 -2.21
N PHE A 141 -2.60 -1.84 -3.06
CA PHE A 141 -1.40 -2.67 -2.88
C PHE A 141 -0.59 -2.28 -1.63
N ALA A 142 -0.53 -1.00 -1.29
CA ALA A 142 0.09 -0.54 -0.05
C ALA A 142 -0.64 -1.09 1.19
N GLY A 143 -1.97 -1.16 1.17
CA GLY A 143 -2.77 -1.77 2.24
C GLY A 143 -2.48 -3.26 2.41
N ILE A 144 -2.37 -4.00 1.31
CA ILE A 144 -1.97 -5.42 1.33
C ILE A 144 -0.56 -5.58 1.92
N SER A 145 0.38 -4.76 1.47
CA SER A 145 1.76 -4.77 1.98
C SER A 145 1.84 -4.48 3.48
N GLY A 146 1.07 -3.49 3.96
CA GLY A 146 0.97 -3.18 5.38
C GLY A 146 0.40 -4.32 6.21
N ALA A 147 -0.62 -5.00 5.71
CA ALA A 147 -1.20 -6.17 6.36
C ALA A 147 -0.22 -7.36 6.39
N MET A 148 0.55 -7.57 5.33
CA MET A 148 1.59 -8.59 5.28
C MET A 148 2.71 -8.30 6.29
N LEU A 149 3.11 -7.03 6.42
CA LEU A 149 4.10 -6.60 7.42
C LEU A 149 3.59 -6.87 8.85
N ALA A 150 2.32 -6.55 9.12
CA ALA A 150 1.67 -6.82 10.40
C ALA A 150 1.69 -8.32 10.75
N MET A 151 1.35 -9.17 9.78
CA MET A 151 1.35 -10.63 9.96
C MET A 151 2.76 -11.20 10.16
N TYR A 152 3.76 -10.61 9.52
CA TYR A 152 5.15 -11.00 9.68
C TYR A 152 5.68 -10.65 11.07
N GLN A 153 5.38 -9.46 11.56
CA GLN A 153 5.80 -9.01 12.89
C GLN A 153 5.02 -9.67 14.03
N ALA A 154 3.88 -10.31 13.74
CA ALA A 154 2.95 -10.91 14.72
C ALA A 154 2.45 -9.95 15.82
N SER A 155 2.83 -8.69 15.75
CA SER A 155 2.41 -7.61 16.65
C SER A 155 2.43 -6.29 15.88
N VAL A 156 1.44 -5.43 16.10
CA VAL A 156 1.33 -4.12 15.45
C VAL A 156 1.18 -3.04 16.50
N GLN A 157 1.95 -1.98 16.32
CA GLN A 157 1.85 -0.77 17.13
C GLN A 157 1.73 0.44 16.21
N ALA A 158 0.80 1.35 16.49
CA ALA A 158 0.60 2.54 15.67
C ALA A 158 1.84 3.45 15.61
N THR A 159 2.69 3.40 16.63
CA THR A 159 3.96 4.15 16.69
C THR A 159 5.02 3.64 15.71
N THR A 160 4.89 2.43 15.17
CA THR A 160 5.80 1.89 14.14
C THR A 160 5.61 2.61 12.81
N PHE A 161 4.38 3.05 12.51
CA PHE A 161 4.02 3.73 11.26
C PHE A 161 4.25 5.25 11.34
N LYS A 162 5.50 5.65 11.64
CA LYS A 162 5.92 7.05 11.65
C LYS A 162 6.34 7.53 10.26
N SER A 163 6.43 8.83 10.10
CA SER A 163 6.96 9.45 8.87
C SER A 163 8.37 8.95 8.50
N SER A 164 9.19 8.54 9.49
CA SER A 164 10.51 7.93 9.26
C SER A 164 10.42 6.68 8.39
N MET A 165 9.42 5.82 8.61
CA MET A 165 9.19 4.63 7.78
C MET A 165 8.88 5.00 6.33
N THR A 166 8.14 6.08 6.10
CA THR A 166 7.86 6.59 4.75
C THR A 166 9.15 7.01 4.04
N TYR A 167 10.07 7.67 4.75
CA TYR A 167 11.37 8.05 4.18
C TYR A 167 12.26 6.85 3.86
N GLU A 168 12.25 5.82 4.69
CA GLU A 168 12.96 4.56 4.43
C GLU A 168 12.43 3.86 3.17
N ILE A 169 11.10 3.76 3.04
CA ILE A 169 10.46 3.19 1.84
C ILE A 169 10.79 4.03 0.60
N LEU A 170 10.74 5.36 0.71
CA LEU A 170 11.10 6.26 -0.37
C LEU A 170 12.56 6.06 -0.81
N LEU A 171 13.48 5.90 0.15
CA LEU A 171 14.89 5.64 -0.13
C LEU A 171 15.06 4.33 -0.92
N ILE A 172 14.37 3.27 -0.52
CA ILE A 172 14.39 1.98 -1.21
C ILE A 172 13.89 2.12 -2.65
N VAL A 173 12.79 2.86 -2.85
CA VAL A 173 12.20 3.11 -4.17
C VAL A 173 13.14 3.92 -5.06
N VAL A 174 13.82 4.93 -4.51
CA VAL A 174 14.78 5.76 -5.26
C VAL A 174 15.99 4.95 -5.69
N ILE A 175 16.55 4.12 -4.80
CA ILE A 175 17.69 3.24 -5.10
C ILE A 175 17.29 2.16 -6.12
N GLY A 176 16.07 1.63 -6.02
CA GLY A 176 15.53 0.65 -6.96
C GLY A 176 15.21 1.21 -8.35
N GLY A 177 15.16 2.54 -8.50
CA GLY A 177 14.87 3.24 -9.76
C GLY A 177 13.39 3.57 -9.94
N ILE A 178 13.06 4.85 -9.89
CA ILE A 178 11.67 5.37 -9.96
C ILE A 178 10.96 5.06 -11.31
N GLY A 179 11.68 4.73 -12.34
CA GLY A 179 11.12 4.47 -13.67
C GLY A 179 11.20 3.02 -14.12
N SER A 180 11.83 2.17 -13.36
CA SER A 180 12.07 0.76 -13.71
C SER A 180 11.32 -0.16 -12.74
N VAL A 181 10.37 -0.93 -13.28
CA VAL A 181 9.65 -2.00 -12.55
C VAL A 181 10.20 -3.37 -13.00
N SER A 182 11.26 -3.37 -13.79
CA SER A 182 11.95 -4.60 -14.26
C SER A 182 13.23 -4.85 -13.48
#